data_d3573ba46a00a11c619fb9e0321c5cd5
#
_entry.id   d3573ba46a00a11c619fb9e0321c5cd5
#
_cell.length_a   1.000
_cell.length_b   1.000
_cell.length_c   1.000
_cell.angle_alpha   90.00
_cell.angle_beta   90.00
_cell.angle_gamma   90.00
#
_symmetry.space_group_name_H-M   'P 1'
#
loop_
_entity.id
_entity.type
_entity.pdbx_description
1 polymer ?
#
loop_
_entity_poly.entity_id
_entity_poly.type
_entity_poly.pdbx_seq_one_letter_code
_entity_poly.pdbx_strand_id
1 'polypeptide(L)'
;MTFEQDTEETPVVFRFVQGEATAVFPCEPADLDGRSMACYAHVGQHSGCSHEFARSGRPAKPAEYAALKAELEGPPYRYHLKVYNRVQPAHREAFRAEVQRLHRIAS
;
A
#
# COMPACT_ATOMS: atom_id res chain seq x y z
N MET A 1 23.79 -13.18 1.46
CA MET A 1 23.45 -12.88 1.34
C MET A 1 22.23 -12.59 0.96
N THR A 2 21.49 -12.46 0.73
CA THR A 2 20.35 -12.28 0.23
C THR A 2 19.20 -12.14 1.04
N PHE A 3 19.34 -12.21 2.22
CA PHE A 3 18.33 -12.27 3.10
C PHE A 3 17.75 -11.01 3.46
N GLU A 4 18.37 -9.90 3.13
CA GLU A 4 17.88 -8.60 3.48
C GLU A 4 16.54 -8.34 2.88
N GLN A 5 16.23 -8.96 1.76
CA GLN A 5 14.96 -8.71 1.16
C GLN A 5 13.80 -9.18 1.99
N ASP A 6 14.03 -10.22 2.77
CA ASP A 6 12.95 -10.75 3.57
C ASP A 6 12.60 -9.89 4.75
N THR A 7 13.49 -8.95 5.10
CA THR A 7 13.22 -8.08 6.23
C THR A 7 12.86 -6.68 5.79
N GLU A 8 12.75 -6.44 4.49
CA GLU A 8 12.42 -5.12 3.99
C GLU A 8 10.98 -4.79 4.30
N GLU A 9 10.76 -3.62 4.88
CA GLU A 9 9.43 -3.20 5.25
C GLU A 9 8.69 -2.57 4.10
N THR A 10 7.39 -2.81 4.04
CA THR A 10 6.53 -2.23 3.03
C THR A 10 5.66 -1.17 3.69
N PRO A 11 5.77 0.09 3.29
CA PRO A 11 4.90 1.12 3.84
C PRO A 11 3.46 0.88 3.48
N VAL A 12 2.57 1.06 4.45
CA VAL A 12 1.14 0.89 4.24
C VAL A 12 0.40 1.96 5.05
N VAL A 13 -0.69 2.45 4.47
CA VAL A 13 -1.59 3.38 5.15
C VAL A 13 -2.96 2.71 5.17
N PHE A 14 -3.52 2.51 6.36
CA PHE A 14 -4.85 1.94 6.46
C PHE A 14 -5.85 3.09 6.59
N ARG A 15 -6.76 3.18 5.61
CA ARG A 15 -7.81 4.21 5.63
C ARG A 15 -9.14 3.57 6.01
N PHE A 16 -9.93 4.30 6.78
CA PHE A 16 -11.25 3.84 7.15
C PHE A 16 -12.26 4.68 6.39
N VAL A 17 -12.90 4.06 5.43
CA VAL A 17 -13.81 4.73 4.51
C VAL A 17 -15.08 3.92 4.42
N GLN A 18 -16.22 4.56 4.65
CA GLN A 18 -17.53 3.91 4.55
C GLN A 18 -17.63 2.66 5.40
N GLY A 19 -17.06 2.71 6.59
CA GLY A 19 -17.17 1.61 7.53
C GLY A 19 -16.21 0.47 7.34
N GLU A 20 -15.23 0.61 6.45
CA GLU A 20 -14.29 -0.46 6.17
C GLU A 20 -12.86 0.05 6.14
N ALA A 21 -11.94 -0.81 6.58
CA ALA A 21 -10.53 -0.51 6.48
C ALA A 21 -10.00 -0.99 5.13
N THR A 22 -9.19 -0.17 4.50
CA THR A 22 -8.54 -0.51 3.24
C THR A 22 -7.05 -0.23 3.38
N ALA A 23 -6.22 -1.18 2.98
CA ALA A 23 -4.78 -0.99 2.97
C ALA A 23 -4.39 -0.29 1.69
N VAL A 24 -3.66 0.82 1.81
CA VAL A 24 -3.14 1.56 0.67
C VAL A 24 -1.63 1.47 0.71
N PHE A 25 -1.02 1.09 -0.41
CA PHE A 25 0.44 0.97 -0.51
C PHE A 25 0.96 2.21 -1.22
N PRO A 26 1.38 3.22 -0.48
CA PRO A 26 1.66 4.54 -1.08
C PRO A 26 2.90 4.59 -1.96
N CYS A 27 3.75 3.56 -1.89
CA CYS A 27 4.95 3.52 -2.73
C CYS A 27 4.76 2.64 -3.97
N GLU A 28 3.59 2.02 -4.13
CA GLU A 28 3.38 1.03 -5.20
C GLU A 28 2.32 1.49 -6.17
N PRO A 29 2.69 1.77 -7.43
CA PRO A 29 1.69 2.12 -8.43
C PRO A 29 0.87 0.89 -8.81
N ALA A 30 -0.42 1.11 -9.05
CA ALA A 30 -1.30 0.04 -9.53
C ALA A 30 -1.27 -0.05 -11.05
N ASP A 31 -0.79 0.99 -11.72
CA ASP A 31 -0.72 1.01 -13.17
C ASP A 31 0.49 1.83 -13.61
N LEU A 32 0.74 1.85 -14.90
CA LEU A 32 1.92 2.51 -15.44
C LEU A 32 1.80 4.01 -15.54
N ASP A 33 0.59 4.55 -15.48
CA ASP A 33 0.42 6.00 -15.63
C ASP A 33 0.56 6.75 -14.31
N GLY A 34 0.69 6.02 -13.20
CA GLY A 34 0.91 6.67 -11.92
C GLY A 34 -0.31 7.33 -11.32
N ARG A 35 -1.49 7.05 -11.85
CA ARG A 35 -2.71 7.68 -11.34
C ARG A 35 -3.31 6.97 -10.15
N SER A 36 -2.92 5.73 -9.92
CA SER A 36 -3.49 4.99 -8.81
C SER A 36 -2.40 4.22 -8.07
N MET A 37 -2.66 4.00 -6.79
CA MET A 37 -1.80 3.23 -5.91
C MET A 37 -2.41 1.87 -5.70
N ALA A 38 -1.56 0.87 -5.46
CA ALA A 38 -2.05 -0.47 -5.12
C ALA A 38 -2.78 -0.42 -3.79
N CYS A 39 -3.88 -1.14 -3.69
CA CYS A 39 -4.60 -1.24 -2.42
C CYS A 39 -5.19 -2.63 -2.27
N TYR A 40 -5.59 -2.94 -1.03
CA TYR A 40 -6.12 -4.26 -0.71
C TYR A 40 -7.22 -4.09 0.34
N ALA A 41 -8.39 -4.57 0.02
CA ALA A 41 -9.51 -4.40 0.94
C ALA A 41 -9.73 -5.62 1.81
N HIS A 42 -9.78 -6.82 1.22
CA HIS A 42 -10.16 -7.98 2.01
C HIS A 42 -10.19 -9.20 1.12
N VAL A 43 -9.76 -10.32 1.64
CA VAL A 43 -9.88 -11.65 1.00
C VAL A 43 -9.59 -11.61 -0.50
N GLY A 44 -8.34 -11.27 -0.82
CA GLY A 44 -7.89 -11.30 -2.20
C GLY A 44 -8.33 -10.15 -3.07
N GLN A 45 -8.96 -9.13 -2.50
CA GLN A 45 -9.42 -8.00 -3.29
C GLN A 45 -8.33 -6.96 -3.47
N HIS A 46 -7.44 -7.23 -4.42
CA HIS A 46 -6.43 -6.25 -4.81
C HIS A 46 -7.02 -5.36 -5.89
N SER A 47 -6.69 -4.07 -5.81
CA SER A 47 -7.15 -3.12 -6.80
C SER A 47 -6.27 -1.90 -6.80
N GLY A 48 -6.63 -0.91 -7.60
CA GLY A 48 -5.98 0.39 -7.57
C GLY A 48 -6.92 1.39 -6.93
N CYS A 49 -6.38 2.34 -6.21
CA CYS A 49 -7.16 3.44 -5.67
C CYS A 49 -6.48 4.76 -6.01
N SER A 50 -7.29 5.79 -6.18
CA SER A 50 -6.76 7.10 -6.55
C SER A 50 -6.02 7.71 -5.37
N HIS A 51 -5.18 8.70 -5.69
CA HIS A 51 -4.50 9.45 -4.64
C HIS A 51 -5.53 10.18 -3.77
N GLU A 52 -6.65 10.56 -4.36
CA GLU A 52 -7.71 11.21 -3.60
C GLU A 52 -8.34 10.24 -2.59
N PHE A 53 -8.55 8.99 -3.00
CA PHE A 53 -9.09 7.98 -2.09
C PHE A 53 -8.15 7.80 -0.89
N ALA A 54 -6.84 7.83 -1.14
CA ALA A 54 -5.87 7.65 -0.06
C ALA A 54 -5.95 8.76 0.98
N ARG A 55 -6.53 9.90 0.62
CA ARG A 55 -6.74 11.00 1.55
C ARG A 55 -8.16 11.07 2.10
N SER A 56 -9.06 10.23 1.58
CA SER A 56 -10.45 10.27 2.02
C SER A 56 -10.65 9.51 3.31
N GLY A 57 -11.80 9.72 3.95
CA GLY A 57 -12.10 9.08 5.21
C GLY A 57 -11.17 9.55 6.31
N ARG A 58 -10.74 8.63 7.14
CA ARG A 58 -9.81 8.93 8.23
C ARG A 58 -8.83 7.78 8.37
N PRO A 59 -7.73 7.99 9.09
CA PRO A 59 -6.84 6.87 9.39
C PRO A 59 -7.59 5.80 10.18
N ALA A 60 -7.41 4.56 9.79
CA ALA A 60 -8.01 3.46 10.53
C ALA A 60 -7.27 3.27 11.85
N LYS A 61 -8.00 2.93 12.90
CA LYS A 61 -7.41 2.63 14.19
C LYS A 61 -6.88 1.22 14.21
N PRO A 62 -5.90 0.92 15.09
CA PRO A 62 -5.36 -0.44 15.14
C PRO A 62 -6.40 -1.53 15.26
N ALA A 63 -7.44 -1.32 16.07
CA ALA A 63 -8.49 -2.32 16.21
C ALA A 63 -9.26 -2.50 14.91
N GLU A 64 -9.32 -1.47 14.08
CA GLU A 64 -10.06 -1.53 12.82
C GLU A 64 -9.29 -2.22 11.71
N TYR A 65 -7.96 -2.15 11.72
CA TYR A 65 -7.19 -2.75 10.64
C TYR A 65 -6.44 -4.02 11.07
N ALA A 66 -6.57 -4.43 12.32
CA ALA A 66 -5.78 -5.56 12.81
C ALA A 66 -5.96 -6.83 11.98
N ALA A 67 -7.21 -7.16 11.64
CA ALA A 67 -7.46 -8.38 10.86
C ALA A 67 -6.87 -8.27 9.46
N LEU A 68 -6.99 -7.09 8.84
CA LEU A 68 -6.47 -6.87 7.50
C LEU A 68 -4.95 -6.92 7.50
N LYS A 69 -4.33 -6.33 8.51
CA LYS A 69 -2.88 -6.38 8.64
C LYS A 69 -2.39 -7.81 8.80
N ALA A 70 -3.07 -8.59 9.65
CA ALA A 70 -2.72 -9.98 9.86
C ALA A 70 -2.85 -10.79 8.58
N GLU A 71 -3.87 -10.51 7.78
CA GLU A 71 -4.08 -11.19 6.52
C GLU A 71 -2.93 -10.91 5.56
N LEU A 72 -2.49 -9.65 5.49
CA LEU A 72 -1.42 -9.26 4.58
C LEU A 72 -0.05 -9.76 5.05
N GLU A 73 0.15 -9.88 6.35
CA GLU A 73 1.42 -10.37 6.87
C GLU A 73 1.50 -11.88 6.88
N GLY A 74 0.37 -12.56 6.74
CA GLY A 74 0.34 -14.01 6.66
C GLY A 74 0.47 -14.51 5.23
N PRO A 75 0.52 -15.86 5.08
CA PRO A 75 0.59 -16.42 3.74
C PRO A 75 -0.70 -16.15 2.99
N PRO A 76 -0.67 -16.03 1.67
CA PRO A 76 0.50 -16.15 0.82
C PRO A 76 1.31 -14.88 0.68
N TYR A 77 0.83 -13.75 1.23
CA TYR A 77 1.43 -12.44 0.95
C TYR A 77 2.71 -12.20 1.72
N ARG A 78 2.70 -12.46 3.01
CA ARG A 78 3.87 -12.38 3.87
C ARG A 78 4.58 -11.02 3.86
N TYR A 79 3.80 -9.96 3.84
CA TYR A 79 4.36 -8.61 3.89
C TYR A 79 4.97 -8.33 5.26
N HIS A 80 5.97 -7.47 5.26
CA HIS A 80 6.45 -6.84 6.49
C HIS A 80 5.95 -5.40 6.44
N LEU A 81 4.85 -5.13 7.08
CA LEU A 81 4.18 -3.86 6.95
C LEU A 81 4.69 -2.84 7.96
N LYS A 82 4.97 -1.64 7.47
CA LYS A 82 5.22 -0.50 8.35
C LYS A 82 4.06 0.47 8.18
N VAL A 83 3.30 0.67 9.26
CA VAL A 83 2.04 1.39 9.20
C VAL A 83 2.26 2.88 9.42
N TYR A 84 1.68 3.69 8.53
CA TYR A 84 1.69 5.14 8.64
C TYR A 84 0.25 5.62 8.66
N ASN A 85 0.01 6.75 9.33
CA ASN A 85 -1.34 7.31 9.38
C ASN A 85 -1.73 7.99 8.09
N ARG A 86 -0.75 8.42 7.29
CA ARG A 86 -1.02 9.08 6.02
C ARG A 86 0.20 8.94 5.12
N VAL A 87 -0.02 9.23 3.85
CA VAL A 87 1.04 9.19 2.85
C VAL A 87 2.05 10.29 3.17
N GLN A 88 3.32 9.93 3.22
CA GLN A 88 4.41 10.85 3.52
C GLN A 88 5.05 11.37 2.24
N PRO A 89 5.74 12.52 2.30
CA PRO A 89 6.46 13.00 1.11
C PRO A 89 7.45 11.99 0.56
N ALA A 90 8.14 11.26 1.43
CA ALA A 90 9.07 10.23 0.97
C ALA A 90 8.37 9.12 0.21
N HIS A 91 7.12 8.80 0.60
CA HIS A 91 6.34 7.81 -0.14
C HIS A 91 6.02 8.28 -1.54
N ARG A 92 5.73 9.57 -1.71
CA ARG A 92 5.43 10.11 -3.02
C ARG A 92 6.65 10.07 -3.93
N GLU A 93 7.81 10.34 -3.36
CA GLU A 93 9.04 10.24 -4.14
C GLU A 93 9.32 8.82 -4.57
N ALA A 94 9.14 7.87 -3.65
CA ALA A 94 9.34 6.46 -3.97
C ALA A 94 8.35 6.00 -5.03
N PHE A 95 7.10 6.48 -4.94
CA PHE A 95 6.07 6.16 -5.91
C PHE A 95 6.47 6.64 -7.31
N ARG A 96 6.92 7.90 -7.41
CA ARG A 96 7.32 8.45 -8.69
C ARG A 96 8.52 7.71 -9.28
N ALA A 97 9.47 7.35 -8.42
CA ALA A 97 10.63 6.60 -8.87
C ALA A 97 10.23 5.22 -9.42
N GLU A 98 9.25 4.60 -8.75
CA GLU A 98 8.77 3.30 -9.19
C GLU A 98 8.03 3.39 -10.52
N VAL A 99 7.22 4.43 -10.71
CA VAL A 99 6.54 4.65 -11.98
C VAL A 99 7.57 4.79 -13.11
N GLN A 100 8.63 5.57 -12.87
CA GLN A 100 9.66 5.75 -13.88
C GLN A 100 10.39 4.45 -14.17
N ARG A 101 10.66 3.66 -13.14
CA ARG A 101 11.31 2.37 -13.32
C ARG A 101 10.46 1.44 -14.17
N LEU A 102 9.16 1.42 -13.90
CA LEU A 102 8.25 0.56 -14.65
C LEU A 102 8.12 1.01 -16.10
N HIS A 103 8.17 2.32 -16.35
CA HIS A 103 8.16 2.81 -17.73
C HIS A 103 9.39 2.37 -18.49
N ARG A 104 10.55 2.39 -17.84
CA ARG A 104 11.78 1.94 -18.48
C ARG A 104 11.72 0.46 -18.84
N ILE A 105 11.14 -0.33 -17.96
CA ILE A 105 11.01 -1.76 -18.21
C ILE A 105 10.03 -2.03 -19.33
N ALA A 106 8.95 -1.26 -19.37
CA ALA A 106 7.89 -1.46 -20.37
C ALA A 106 8.27 -0.99 -21.75
N SER A 107 9.24 -0.06 -21.85
CA SER A 107 9.69 0.37 -23.16
C SER A 107 10.75 -0.57 -23.67
#